data_e536a8dc5295e9618d4bcede1c34f17b
#
_entry.id   e536a8dc5295e9618d4bcede1c34f17b
#
_cell.length_a   1.000
_cell.length_b   1.000
_cell.length_c   1.000
_cell.angle_alpha   90.00
_cell.angle_beta   90.00
_cell.angle_gamma   90.00
#
_symmetry.space_group_name_H-M   'P 1'
#
loop_
_entity.id
_entity.type
_entity.pdbx_description
1 polymer ?
#
loop_
_entity_poly.entity_id
_entity_poly.type
_entity_poly.pdbx_seq_one_letter_code
_entity_poly.pdbx_strand_id
1 'polypeptide(L)'
;MIRRIIQIDKEKCTGCGICAAACHEGAIGMVEGKARLLRDDYCDGLGDCLPACPTGAITFVEREAAAYDEAAVQQHMAQKKAAFHGCPGSATKLFQRQAAPAGDGTIPSQLAQWPCQIRLISPGAPCFAGAHLLIAADCIAYAYADFHRDFMQGHVTLIGCPKLDAYDYAEKLTAILAANSIQSVTLLRMEVPCCGGLEHAAHTALAASGKAIPLRVVTIRTNGTLL
;
A
#
# COMPACT_ATOMS: atom_id res chain seq x y z
N MET A 1 35.82 -9.02 18.66
CA MET A 1 36.14 -7.95 19.65
C MET A 1 34.95 -7.81 20.60
N ILE A 2 35.20 -7.42 21.85
CA ILE A 2 34.11 -7.14 22.80
C ILE A 2 33.49 -5.79 22.39
N ARG A 3 32.18 -5.76 22.19
CA ARG A 3 31.44 -4.56 21.82
C ARG A 3 29.99 -4.60 22.32
N ARG A 4 29.39 -3.44 22.47
CA ARG A 4 27.99 -3.28 22.80
C ARG A 4 27.12 -3.59 21.57
N ILE A 5 26.17 -4.50 21.73
CA ILE A 5 25.27 -4.95 20.67
C ILE A 5 23.90 -5.22 21.27
N ILE A 6 22.84 -5.21 20.44
CA ILE A 6 21.50 -5.54 20.93
C ILE A 6 21.34 -7.05 21.16
N GLN A 7 20.52 -7.39 22.16
CA GLN A 7 19.96 -8.72 22.37
C GLN A 7 18.44 -8.63 22.44
N ILE A 8 17.77 -9.58 21.82
CA ILE A 8 16.31 -9.63 21.77
C ILE A 8 15.82 -10.85 22.54
N ASP A 9 15.04 -10.59 23.58
CA ASP A 9 14.39 -11.61 24.41
C ASP A 9 13.18 -12.16 23.63
N LYS A 10 13.24 -13.43 23.23
CA LYS A 10 12.21 -14.10 22.46
C LYS A 10 10.90 -14.25 23.23
N GLU A 11 10.96 -14.44 24.55
CA GLU A 11 9.77 -14.62 25.38
C GLU A 11 8.97 -13.33 25.50
N LYS A 12 9.66 -12.19 25.61
CA LYS A 12 9.03 -10.88 25.66
C LYS A 12 8.61 -10.34 24.29
N CYS A 13 9.19 -10.85 23.22
CA CYS A 13 8.91 -10.40 21.86
C CYS A 13 7.51 -10.84 21.42
N THR A 14 6.63 -9.92 21.07
CA THR A 14 5.28 -10.19 20.53
C THR A 14 5.23 -10.37 19.02
N GLY A 15 6.36 -10.16 18.32
CA GLY A 15 6.41 -10.28 16.85
C GLY A 15 5.82 -9.09 16.09
N CYS A 16 5.63 -7.93 16.73
CA CYS A 16 5.01 -6.76 16.09
C CYS A 16 5.81 -6.13 14.94
N GLY A 17 7.13 -6.42 14.81
CA GLY A 17 7.98 -5.95 13.73
C GLY A 17 8.43 -4.50 13.80
N ILE A 18 7.99 -3.69 14.79
CA ILE A 18 8.29 -2.26 14.89
C ILE A 18 9.80 -2.01 14.97
N CYS A 19 10.52 -2.83 15.75
CA CYS A 19 11.97 -2.71 15.90
C CYS A 19 12.73 -3.03 14.59
N ALA A 20 12.22 -3.95 13.77
CA ALA A 20 12.80 -4.26 12.46
C ALA A 20 12.62 -3.09 11.47
N ALA A 21 11.50 -2.35 11.58
CA ALA A 21 11.26 -1.14 10.81
C ALA A 21 12.09 0.06 11.31
N ALA A 22 12.37 0.15 12.61
CA ALA A 22 13.16 1.22 13.24
C ALA A 22 14.68 1.03 13.11
N CYS A 23 15.15 -0.13 12.69
CA CYS A 23 16.59 -0.39 12.51
C CYS A 23 17.05 0.17 11.16
N HIS A 24 17.85 1.23 11.18
CA HIS A 24 18.36 1.91 9.99
C HIS A 24 19.30 1.02 9.16
N GLU A 25 20.07 0.16 9.80
CA GLU A 25 21.00 -0.79 9.18
C GLU A 25 20.32 -2.09 8.71
N GLY A 26 19.02 -2.26 9.01
CA GLY A 26 18.29 -3.48 8.67
C GLY A 26 18.82 -4.73 9.37
N ALA A 27 19.54 -4.55 10.49
CA ALA A 27 20.15 -5.63 11.25
C ALA A 27 19.13 -6.56 11.93
N ILE A 28 17.91 -6.09 12.14
CA ILE A 28 16.81 -6.87 12.75
C ILE A 28 15.91 -7.42 11.66
N GLY A 29 15.66 -8.72 11.70
CA GLY A 29 14.71 -9.42 10.83
C GLY A 29 13.64 -10.15 11.62
N MET A 30 12.54 -10.51 10.93
CA MET A 30 11.48 -11.35 11.48
C MET A 30 11.72 -12.80 11.09
N VAL A 31 11.93 -13.68 12.06
CA VAL A 31 12.16 -15.11 11.87
C VAL A 31 11.16 -15.88 12.72
N GLU A 32 10.37 -16.74 12.12
CA GLU A 32 9.32 -17.53 12.81
C GLU A 32 8.37 -16.66 13.66
N GLY A 33 8.02 -15.47 13.14
CA GLY A 33 7.12 -14.52 13.83
C GLY A 33 7.74 -13.74 14.99
N LYS A 34 9.06 -13.85 15.24
CA LYS A 34 9.79 -13.12 16.29
C LYS A 34 10.91 -12.29 15.69
N ALA A 35 11.22 -11.16 16.31
CA ALA A 35 12.35 -10.33 15.92
C ALA A 35 13.67 -11.02 16.33
N ARG A 36 14.66 -10.99 15.43
CA ARG A 36 16.03 -11.49 15.70
C ARG A 36 17.06 -10.56 15.09
N LEU A 37 18.23 -10.46 15.74
CA LEU A 37 19.40 -9.90 15.12
C LEU A 37 19.90 -10.88 14.04
N LEU A 38 19.98 -10.42 12.79
CA LEU A 38 20.33 -11.27 11.65
C LEU A 38 21.81 -11.59 11.61
N ARG A 39 22.65 -10.56 11.84
CA ARG A 39 24.11 -10.67 11.90
C ARG A 39 24.65 -9.64 12.90
N ASP A 40 25.70 -9.99 13.60
CA ASP A 40 26.32 -9.10 14.59
C ASP A 40 26.97 -7.87 13.94
N ASP A 41 27.62 -8.07 12.80
CA ASP A 41 28.31 -7.04 12.02
C ASP A 41 27.37 -6.04 11.33
N TYR A 42 26.07 -6.30 11.32
CA TYR A 42 25.06 -5.35 10.84
C TYR A 42 24.60 -4.36 11.91
N CYS A 43 24.75 -4.68 13.19
CA CYS A 43 24.34 -3.81 14.28
C CYS A 43 25.43 -2.78 14.59
N ASP A 44 25.15 -1.49 14.48
CA ASP A 44 26.05 -0.39 14.84
C ASP A 44 26.16 -0.19 16.38
N GLY A 45 25.19 -0.67 17.15
CA GLY A 45 25.12 -0.52 18.60
C GLY A 45 24.56 0.82 19.07
N LEU A 46 23.98 1.65 18.20
CA LEU A 46 23.36 2.94 18.56
C LEU A 46 22.05 2.74 19.34
N GLY A 47 21.22 1.77 18.95
CA GLY A 47 20.07 1.35 19.75
C GLY A 47 18.76 2.06 19.46
N ASP A 48 18.57 2.65 18.29
CA ASP A 48 17.32 3.30 17.84
C ASP A 48 16.12 2.35 17.89
N CYS A 49 16.37 1.04 17.86
CA CYS A 49 15.36 0.00 17.97
C CYS A 49 14.84 -0.21 19.42
N LEU A 50 15.57 0.25 20.46
CA LEU A 50 15.17 0.04 21.87
C LEU A 50 13.89 0.78 22.24
N PRO A 51 13.77 2.12 22.00
CA PRO A 51 12.56 2.86 22.33
C PRO A 51 11.36 2.44 21.49
N ALA A 52 11.63 1.82 20.33
CA ALA A 52 10.57 1.35 19.44
C ALA A 52 9.90 0.04 19.91
N CYS A 53 10.50 -0.69 20.87
CA CYS A 53 9.95 -1.95 21.35
C CYS A 53 8.89 -1.74 22.44
N PRO A 54 7.59 -2.01 22.20
CA PRO A 54 6.52 -1.75 23.18
C PRO A 54 6.58 -2.70 24.39
N THR A 55 7.26 -3.84 24.27
CA THR A 55 7.38 -4.82 25.35
C THR A 55 8.71 -4.79 26.10
N GLY A 56 9.63 -3.91 25.69
CA GLY A 56 10.98 -3.85 26.26
C GLY A 56 11.79 -5.13 26.04
N ALA A 57 11.53 -5.87 24.97
CA ALA A 57 12.21 -7.11 24.65
C ALA A 57 13.66 -6.92 24.18
N ILE A 58 14.08 -5.67 23.89
CA ILE A 58 15.41 -5.36 23.35
C ILE A 58 16.26 -4.74 24.43
N THR A 59 17.45 -5.26 24.63
CA THR A 59 18.44 -4.75 25.59
C THR A 59 19.80 -4.68 24.95
N PHE A 60 20.72 -3.91 25.53
CA PHE A 60 22.13 -3.97 25.19
C PHE A 60 22.85 -5.06 25.98
N VAL A 61 23.78 -5.72 25.32
CA VAL A 61 24.74 -6.62 25.95
C VAL A 61 26.15 -6.32 25.45
N GLU A 62 27.14 -6.43 26.30
CA GLU A 62 28.55 -6.43 25.90
C GLU A 62 29.01 -7.86 25.75
N ARG A 63 29.38 -8.25 24.55
CA ARG A 63 29.89 -9.58 24.24
C ARG A 63 30.86 -9.55 23.08
N GLU A 64 31.55 -10.63 22.89
CA GLU A 64 32.35 -10.82 21.69
C GLU A 64 31.43 -10.89 20.48
N ALA A 65 31.68 -10.00 19.52
CA ALA A 65 30.93 -9.88 18.27
C ALA A 65 31.84 -9.40 17.14
N ALA A 66 31.46 -9.70 15.89
CA ALA A 66 32.13 -9.18 14.72
C ALA A 66 32.08 -7.65 14.70
N ALA A 67 33.11 -7.00 14.17
CA ALA A 67 33.13 -5.56 13.97
C ALA A 67 31.98 -5.13 13.05
N TYR A 68 31.45 -3.92 13.26
CA TYR A 68 30.47 -3.34 12.35
C TYR A 68 31.05 -3.20 10.94
N ASP A 69 30.33 -3.68 9.95
CA ASP A 69 30.71 -3.67 8.54
C ASP A 69 29.71 -2.84 7.74
N GLU A 70 30.03 -1.55 7.57
CA GLU A 70 29.19 -0.62 6.82
C GLU A 70 29.00 -1.04 5.35
N ALA A 71 30.02 -1.62 4.72
CA ALA A 71 29.94 -2.06 3.32
C ALA A 71 28.95 -3.24 3.18
N ALA A 72 29.01 -4.18 4.09
CA ALA A 72 28.06 -5.31 4.14
C ALA A 72 26.64 -4.84 4.43
N VAL A 73 26.46 -3.83 5.31
CA VAL A 73 25.16 -3.20 5.58
C VAL A 73 24.60 -2.52 4.34
N GLN A 74 25.41 -1.73 3.62
CA GLN A 74 24.98 -1.06 2.39
C GLN A 74 24.55 -2.07 1.33
N GLN A 75 25.31 -3.16 1.14
CA GLN A 75 24.94 -4.24 0.21
C GLN A 75 23.63 -4.93 0.64
N HIS A 76 23.48 -5.25 1.92
CA HIS A 76 22.25 -5.83 2.47
C HIS A 76 21.05 -4.92 2.26
N MET A 77 21.19 -3.62 2.55
CA MET A 77 20.13 -2.63 2.36
C MET A 77 19.78 -2.42 0.88
N ALA A 78 20.76 -2.47 -0.01
CA ALA A 78 20.53 -2.41 -1.45
C ALA A 78 19.75 -3.64 -1.94
N GLN A 79 20.14 -4.84 -1.51
CA GLN A 79 19.42 -6.08 -1.80
C GLN A 79 18.01 -6.08 -1.19
N LYS A 80 17.86 -5.58 0.03
CA LYS A 80 16.57 -5.42 0.70
C LYS A 80 15.67 -4.41 -0.01
N LYS A 81 16.22 -3.29 -0.50
CA LYS A 81 15.50 -2.33 -1.35
C LYS A 81 15.09 -2.94 -2.69
N ALA A 82 15.95 -3.73 -3.33
CA ALA A 82 15.63 -4.44 -4.57
C ALA A 82 14.59 -5.55 -4.36
N ALA A 83 14.59 -6.21 -3.19
CA ALA A 83 13.61 -7.25 -2.80
C ALA A 83 12.38 -6.68 -2.07
N PHE A 84 12.45 -5.43 -1.60
CA PHE A 84 11.38 -4.81 -0.82
C PHE A 84 10.33 -4.17 -1.74
N HIS A 85 9.34 -4.95 -2.09
CA HIS A 85 8.10 -4.46 -2.72
C HIS A 85 7.09 -3.93 -1.68
N GLY A 86 7.54 -3.26 -0.63
CA GLY A 86 6.67 -2.72 0.40
C GLY A 86 6.03 -3.79 1.33
N CYS A 87 5.08 -3.36 2.16
CA CYS A 87 4.24 -4.27 2.95
C CYS A 87 3.57 -5.29 1.99
N PRO A 88 3.43 -6.59 2.36
CA PRO A 88 2.71 -7.56 1.54
C PRO A 88 1.32 -7.11 1.09
N GLY A 89 0.66 -6.24 1.87
CA GLY A 89 -0.61 -5.60 1.54
C GLY A 89 -0.52 -4.53 0.45
N SER A 90 0.65 -3.94 0.19
CA SER A 90 0.88 -2.95 -0.88
C SER A 90 1.61 -3.50 -2.09
N ALA A 91 2.00 -4.78 -2.09
CA ALA A 91 2.58 -5.44 -3.26
C ALA A 91 1.57 -5.52 -4.40
N THR A 92 1.97 -5.08 -5.60
CA THR A 92 1.11 -5.14 -6.78
C THR A 92 0.84 -6.59 -7.17
N LYS A 93 -0.45 -6.94 -7.28
CA LYS A 93 -0.93 -8.24 -7.76
C LYS A 93 -1.92 -8.00 -8.88
N LEU A 94 -1.85 -8.79 -9.92
CA LEU A 94 -2.82 -8.84 -11.02
C LEU A 94 -3.65 -10.12 -10.88
N PHE A 95 -4.95 -10.03 -11.06
CA PHE A 95 -5.85 -11.18 -10.97
C PHE A 95 -6.45 -11.48 -12.35
N GLN A 96 -6.51 -12.76 -12.68
CA GLN A 96 -7.32 -13.19 -13.83
C GLN A 96 -8.80 -13.11 -13.44
N ARG A 97 -9.58 -12.41 -14.26
CA ARG A 97 -11.03 -12.33 -14.05
C ARG A 97 -11.66 -13.68 -14.35
N GLN A 98 -12.44 -14.18 -13.40
CA GLN A 98 -13.25 -15.37 -13.61
C GLN A 98 -14.60 -14.94 -14.21
N ALA A 99 -15.02 -15.62 -15.27
CA ALA A 99 -16.40 -15.51 -15.73
C ALA A 99 -17.33 -16.05 -14.63
N ALA A 100 -18.47 -15.37 -14.42
CA ALA A 100 -19.48 -15.89 -13.49
C ALA A 100 -19.93 -17.29 -13.97
N PRO A 101 -19.93 -18.32 -13.11
CA PRO A 101 -20.54 -19.59 -13.46
C PRO A 101 -22.03 -19.35 -13.75
N ALA A 102 -22.50 -19.86 -14.87
CA ALA A 102 -23.90 -19.73 -15.21
C ALA A 102 -24.73 -20.58 -14.21
N GLY A 103 -25.49 -19.95 -13.33
CA GLY A 103 -26.61 -20.62 -12.68
C GLY A 103 -26.62 -20.77 -11.16
N ASP A 104 -25.59 -20.33 -10.38
CA ASP A 104 -25.62 -20.48 -8.91
C ASP A 104 -25.90 -19.18 -8.13
N GLY A 105 -26.14 -18.07 -8.83
CA GLY A 105 -26.38 -16.76 -8.19
C GLY A 105 -25.12 -16.10 -7.58
N THR A 106 -23.96 -16.76 -7.65
CA THR A 106 -22.70 -16.21 -7.11
C THR A 106 -22.12 -15.16 -8.04
N ILE A 107 -21.89 -13.97 -7.53
CA ILE A 107 -21.21 -12.90 -8.28
C ILE A 107 -19.71 -13.00 -7.99
N PRO A 108 -18.85 -13.35 -8.98
CA PRO A 108 -17.41 -13.42 -8.76
C PRO A 108 -16.83 -12.02 -8.60
N SER A 109 -15.74 -11.91 -7.83
CA SER A 109 -15.01 -10.66 -7.70
C SER A 109 -14.52 -10.18 -9.07
N GLN A 110 -14.77 -8.91 -9.38
CA GLN A 110 -14.27 -8.23 -10.58
C GLN A 110 -13.02 -7.39 -10.30
N LEU A 111 -12.42 -7.51 -9.11
CA LEU A 111 -11.17 -6.84 -8.80
C LEU A 111 -10.04 -7.43 -9.67
N ALA A 112 -9.38 -6.56 -10.44
CA ALA A 112 -8.35 -6.96 -11.41
C ALA A 112 -6.92 -6.80 -10.87
N GLN A 113 -6.74 -6.01 -9.82
CA GLN A 113 -5.41 -5.74 -9.26
C GLN A 113 -5.46 -5.53 -7.74
N TRP A 114 -4.28 -5.62 -7.13
CA TRP A 114 -4.02 -5.22 -5.75
C TRP A 114 -2.71 -4.41 -5.72
N PRO A 115 -2.57 -3.39 -4.87
CA PRO A 115 -3.61 -2.80 -3.99
C PRO A 115 -4.65 -1.99 -4.78
N CYS A 116 -5.83 -1.80 -4.16
CA CYS A 116 -6.88 -0.92 -4.71
C CYS A 116 -6.86 0.48 -4.08
N GLN A 117 -6.23 0.67 -2.93
CA GLN A 117 -6.12 1.98 -2.28
C GLN A 117 -5.20 2.93 -3.07
N ILE A 118 -5.68 4.16 -3.36
CA ILE A 118 -4.94 5.18 -4.11
C ILE A 118 -3.55 5.42 -3.48
N ARG A 119 -3.48 5.49 -2.15
CA ARG A 119 -2.24 5.76 -1.43
C ARG A 119 -1.20 4.65 -1.56
N LEU A 120 -1.63 3.40 -1.72
CA LEU A 120 -0.75 2.23 -1.68
C LEU A 120 -0.20 1.83 -3.04
N ILE A 121 -0.96 2.06 -4.11
CA ILE A 121 -0.57 1.61 -5.46
C ILE A 121 0.60 2.44 -6.00
N SER A 122 1.54 1.81 -6.69
CA SER A 122 2.61 2.52 -7.40
C SER A 122 2.05 3.25 -8.64
N PRO A 123 2.43 4.53 -8.91
CA PRO A 123 2.03 5.21 -10.13
C PRO A 123 2.44 4.49 -11.43
N GLY A 124 3.54 3.74 -11.41
CA GLY A 124 4.02 2.95 -12.55
C GLY A 124 3.56 1.48 -12.52
N ALA A 125 2.47 1.15 -11.80
CA ALA A 125 2.00 -0.22 -11.74
C ALA A 125 1.56 -0.72 -13.13
N PRO A 126 1.92 -1.96 -13.54
CA PRO A 126 1.65 -2.47 -14.88
C PRO A 126 0.16 -2.61 -15.22
N CYS A 127 -0.72 -2.62 -14.22
CA CYS A 127 -2.17 -2.65 -14.42
C CYS A 127 -2.73 -1.41 -15.13
N PHE A 128 -2.00 -0.29 -15.13
CA PHE A 128 -2.46 0.96 -15.73
C PHE A 128 -2.24 1.04 -17.25
N ALA A 129 -1.48 0.13 -17.84
CA ALA A 129 -1.22 0.15 -19.28
C ALA A 129 -2.52 -0.10 -20.09
N GLY A 130 -3.00 0.91 -20.80
CA GLY A 130 -4.23 0.83 -21.60
C GLY A 130 -5.52 0.68 -20.79
N ALA A 131 -5.51 1.04 -19.50
CA ALA A 131 -6.61 0.78 -18.60
C ALA A 131 -7.77 1.78 -18.73
N HIS A 132 -8.99 1.30 -18.47
CA HIS A 132 -10.10 2.11 -18.00
C HIS A 132 -10.00 2.21 -16.47
N LEU A 133 -9.89 3.42 -15.94
CA LEU A 133 -9.68 3.65 -14.52
C LEU A 133 -11.01 3.94 -13.82
N LEU A 134 -11.30 3.20 -12.75
CA LEU A 134 -12.40 3.47 -11.83
C LEU A 134 -11.83 4.08 -10.55
N ILE A 135 -12.25 5.29 -10.19
CA ILE A 135 -11.96 5.93 -8.91
C ILE A 135 -13.26 5.94 -8.10
N ALA A 136 -13.30 5.27 -6.96
CA ALA A 136 -14.50 5.15 -6.15
C ALA A 136 -14.25 5.60 -4.71
N ALA A 137 -15.23 6.29 -4.13
CA ALA A 137 -15.23 6.55 -2.69
C ALA A 137 -15.38 5.22 -1.92
N ASP A 138 -14.69 5.07 -0.78
CA ASP A 138 -14.68 3.84 0.02
C ASP A 138 -16.08 3.32 0.37
N CYS A 139 -17.05 4.22 0.58
CA CYS A 139 -18.42 3.86 0.93
C CYS A 139 -19.20 3.20 -0.22
N ILE A 140 -18.76 3.34 -1.48
CA ILE A 140 -19.52 2.88 -2.66
C ILE A 140 -19.78 1.38 -2.63
N ALA A 141 -18.75 0.58 -2.33
CA ALA A 141 -18.86 -0.87 -2.31
C ALA A 141 -19.87 -1.39 -1.27
N TYR A 142 -20.12 -0.60 -0.22
CA TYR A 142 -21.09 -0.94 0.82
C TYR A 142 -22.49 -0.42 0.51
N ALA A 143 -22.60 0.71 -0.21
CA ALA A 143 -23.87 1.34 -0.51
C ALA A 143 -24.54 0.75 -1.76
N TYR A 144 -23.75 0.44 -2.80
CA TYR A 144 -24.25 0.00 -4.10
C TYR A 144 -24.01 -1.52 -4.31
N ALA A 145 -25.08 -2.30 -4.25
CA ALA A 145 -25.00 -3.77 -4.26
C ALA A 145 -24.35 -4.34 -5.53
N ASP A 146 -24.60 -3.73 -6.69
CA ASP A 146 -24.12 -4.22 -7.98
C ASP A 146 -22.76 -3.62 -8.40
N PHE A 147 -21.99 -3.10 -7.45
CA PHE A 147 -20.72 -2.39 -7.68
C PHE A 147 -19.73 -3.19 -8.53
N HIS A 148 -19.58 -4.50 -8.27
CA HIS A 148 -18.69 -5.35 -9.05
C HIS A 148 -19.14 -5.51 -10.49
N ARG A 149 -20.44 -5.73 -10.70
CA ARG A 149 -21.01 -5.98 -12.02
C ARG A 149 -21.03 -4.72 -12.87
N ASP A 150 -21.48 -3.60 -12.31
CA ASP A 150 -21.83 -2.41 -13.10
C ASP A 150 -20.64 -1.47 -13.29
N PHE A 151 -19.66 -1.51 -12.37
CA PHE A 151 -18.56 -0.54 -12.36
C PHE A 151 -17.16 -1.16 -12.34
N MET A 152 -16.91 -2.21 -11.55
CA MET A 152 -15.56 -2.77 -11.48
C MET A 152 -15.19 -3.59 -12.71
N GLN A 153 -16.18 -4.21 -13.35
CA GLN A 153 -15.95 -5.03 -14.53
C GLN A 153 -15.31 -4.18 -15.64
N GLY A 154 -14.15 -4.62 -16.15
CA GLY A 154 -13.44 -3.92 -17.20
C GLY A 154 -12.54 -2.77 -16.73
N HIS A 155 -12.53 -2.43 -15.44
CA HIS A 155 -11.78 -1.30 -14.90
C HIS A 155 -10.63 -1.74 -13.97
N VAL A 156 -9.60 -0.92 -13.91
CA VAL A 156 -8.63 -0.89 -12.80
C VAL A 156 -9.24 -0.01 -11.72
N THR A 157 -9.43 -0.57 -10.53
CA THR A 157 -10.21 0.10 -9.47
C THR A 157 -9.30 0.71 -8.41
N LEU A 158 -9.47 2.01 -8.17
CA LEU A 158 -8.84 2.76 -7.09
C LEU A 158 -9.90 3.27 -6.12
N ILE A 159 -9.62 3.16 -4.82
CA ILE A 159 -10.53 3.63 -3.77
C ILE A 159 -9.84 4.59 -2.81
N GLY A 160 -10.63 5.44 -2.17
CA GLY A 160 -10.14 6.37 -1.14
C GLY A 160 -11.27 7.18 -0.50
N CYS A 161 -10.98 7.73 0.69
CA CYS A 161 -11.90 8.60 1.40
C CYS A 161 -11.22 9.94 1.74
N PRO A 162 -11.57 11.04 1.07
CA PRO A 162 -10.92 12.34 1.31
C PRO A 162 -11.21 12.93 2.70
N LYS A 163 -12.20 12.40 3.42
CA LYS A 163 -12.51 12.80 4.79
C LYS A 163 -11.68 12.07 5.83
N LEU A 164 -11.37 10.78 5.60
CA LEU A 164 -10.61 9.96 6.55
C LEU A 164 -9.13 10.02 6.30
N ASP A 165 -8.74 10.17 5.04
CA ASP A 165 -7.34 10.26 4.64
C ASP A 165 -6.88 11.73 4.67
N ALA A 166 -5.94 12.05 5.56
CA ALA A 166 -5.24 13.33 5.55
C ALA A 166 -4.22 13.37 4.39
N TYR A 167 -4.72 13.27 3.14
CA TYR A 167 -3.89 13.11 1.96
C TYR A 167 -4.52 13.79 0.74
N ASP A 168 -3.70 14.53 -0.01
CA ASP A 168 -4.12 15.07 -1.30
C ASP A 168 -3.95 14.02 -2.40
N TYR A 169 -5.07 13.53 -2.90
CA TYR A 169 -5.08 12.54 -3.98
C TYR A 169 -4.68 13.13 -5.34
N ALA A 170 -4.77 14.45 -5.51
CA ALA A 170 -4.50 15.09 -6.81
C ALA A 170 -3.09 14.83 -7.30
N GLU A 171 -2.09 14.93 -6.42
CA GLU A 171 -0.68 14.65 -6.76
C GLU A 171 -0.49 13.20 -7.24
N LYS A 172 -1.01 12.24 -6.48
CA LYS A 172 -0.88 10.81 -6.80
C LYS A 172 -1.61 10.43 -8.08
N LEU A 173 -2.83 10.93 -8.25
CA LEU A 173 -3.63 10.70 -9.46
C LEU A 173 -2.97 11.35 -10.68
N THR A 174 -2.41 12.56 -10.55
CA THR A 174 -1.63 13.21 -11.61
C THR A 174 -0.46 12.33 -12.05
N ALA A 175 0.31 11.79 -11.10
CA ALA A 175 1.44 10.90 -11.41
C ALA A 175 0.98 9.63 -12.16
N ILE A 176 -0.16 9.03 -11.75
CA ILE A 176 -0.74 7.86 -12.42
C ILE A 176 -1.18 8.22 -13.85
N LEU A 177 -1.94 9.30 -14.02
CA LEU A 177 -2.47 9.71 -15.32
C LEU A 177 -1.36 10.14 -16.29
N ALA A 178 -0.38 10.89 -15.81
CA ALA A 178 0.75 11.36 -16.63
C ALA A 178 1.63 10.21 -17.12
N ALA A 179 1.94 9.24 -16.24
CA ALA A 179 2.87 8.15 -16.54
C ALA A 179 2.28 7.03 -17.40
N ASN A 180 0.96 6.89 -17.49
CA ASN A 180 0.33 5.72 -18.10
C ASN A 180 -0.66 6.08 -19.22
N SER A 181 -0.91 5.14 -20.13
CA SER A 181 -1.88 5.25 -21.24
C SER A 181 -3.31 4.94 -20.78
N ILE A 182 -3.85 5.76 -19.85
CA ILE A 182 -5.23 5.60 -19.39
C ILE A 182 -6.21 6.00 -20.49
N GLN A 183 -7.21 5.15 -20.75
CA GLN A 183 -8.20 5.37 -21.82
C GLN A 183 -9.40 6.21 -21.35
N SER A 184 -9.85 6.00 -20.12
CA SER A 184 -10.95 6.76 -19.53
C SER A 184 -10.88 6.71 -18.01
N VAL A 185 -11.52 7.68 -17.36
CA VAL A 185 -11.71 7.72 -15.91
C VAL A 185 -13.21 7.73 -15.61
N THR A 186 -13.65 6.79 -14.77
CA THR A 186 -14.99 6.81 -14.15
C THR A 186 -14.81 7.12 -12.67
N LEU A 187 -15.47 8.16 -12.18
CA LEU A 187 -15.47 8.54 -10.78
C LEU A 187 -16.82 8.20 -10.14
N LEU A 188 -16.80 7.37 -9.11
CA LEU A 188 -17.97 7.10 -8.28
C LEU A 188 -17.86 7.82 -6.95
N ARG A 189 -18.86 8.66 -6.65
CA ARG A 189 -18.95 9.38 -5.39
C ARG A 189 -20.31 9.16 -4.73
N MET A 190 -20.33 9.29 -3.40
CA MET A 190 -21.60 9.41 -2.68
C MET A 190 -22.17 10.83 -2.85
N GLU A 191 -23.48 10.97 -2.67
CA GLU A 191 -24.16 12.28 -2.69
C GLU A 191 -23.72 13.24 -1.56
N VAL A 192 -23.03 12.71 -0.55
CA VAL A 192 -22.60 13.49 0.63
C VAL A 192 -21.44 14.45 0.30
N PRO A 193 -21.39 15.64 0.94
CA PRO A 193 -20.44 16.70 0.61
C PRO A 193 -18.97 16.29 0.72
N CYS A 194 -18.63 15.39 1.65
CA CYS A 194 -17.23 14.96 1.84
C CYS A 194 -16.63 14.28 0.61
N CYS A 195 -17.44 13.65 -0.26
CA CYS A 195 -16.97 13.05 -1.50
C CYS A 195 -16.62 14.06 -2.60
N GLY A 196 -16.97 15.34 -2.44
CA GLY A 196 -16.55 16.41 -3.35
C GLY A 196 -15.03 16.57 -3.45
N GLY A 197 -14.30 16.25 -2.39
CA GLY A 197 -12.83 16.27 -2.40
C GLY A 197 -12.21 15.25 -3.37
N LEU A 198 -12.84 14.08 -3.52
CA LEU A 198 -12.36 13.07 -4.48
C LEU A 198 -12.61 13.50 -5.93
N GLU A 199 -13.77 14.12 -6.19
CA GLU A 199 -14.10 14.69 -7.51
C GLU A 199 -13.16 15.84 -7.86
N HIS A 200 -12.91 16.75 -6.92
CA HIS A 200 -11.95 17.84 -7.10
C HIS A 200 -10.55 17.31 -7.43
N ALA A 201 -10.07 16.32 -6.69
CA ALA A 201 -8.77 15.70 -6.93
C ALA A 201 -8.67 15.06 -8.32
N ALA A 202 -9.72 14.40 -8.78
CA ALA A 202 -9.75 13.79 -10.12
C ALA A 202 -9.71 14.85 -11.22
N HIS A 203 -10.47 15.93 -11.11
CA HIS A 203 -10.44 17.05 -12.05
C HIS A 203 -9.07 17.74 -12.08
N THR A 204 -8.48 18.03 -10.93
CA THR A 204 -7.15 18.62 -10.80
C THR A 204 -6.10 17.73 -11.46
N ALA A 205 -6.15 16.42 -11.19
CA ALA A 205 -5.20 15.46 -11.75
C ALA A 205 -5.31 15.34 -13.27
N LEU A 206 -6.53 15.34 -13.82
CA LEU A 206 -6.75 15.32 -15.27
C LEU A 206 -6.17 16.58 -15.94
N ALA A 207 -6.46 17.75 -15.39
CA ALA A 207 -5.92 19.01 -15.89
C ALA A 207 -4.38 19.03 -15.84
N ALA A 208 -3.79 18.58 -14.73
CA ALA A 208 -2.34 18.56 -14.53
C ALA A 208 -1.62 17.47 -15.35
N SER A 209 -2.30 16.39 -15.74
CA SER A 209 -1.70 15.32 -16.54
C SER A 209 -1.33 15.72 -17.96
N GLY A 210 -1.90 16.82 -18.48
CA GLY A 210 -1.73 17.28 -19.86
C GLY A 210 -2.34 16.36 -20.93
N LYS A 211 -3.20 15.40 -20.54
CA LYS A 211 -3.82 14.43 -21.45
C LYS A 211 -5.32 14.64 -21.58
N ALA A 212 -5.85 14.45 -22.78
CA ALA A 212 -7.30 14.49 -23.04
C ALA A 212 -7.95 13.14 -22.70
N ILE A 213 -8.13 12.86 -21.41
CA ILE A 213 -8.76 11.62 -20.91
C ILE A 213 -10.20 11.92 -20.52
N PRO A 214 -11.19 11.19 -21.08
CA PRO A 214 -12.61 11.42 -20.75
C PRO A 214 -12.88 11.04 -19.28
N LEU A 215 -13.63 11.91 -18.57
CA LEU A 215 -14.10 11.69 -17.22
C LEU A 215 -15.62 11.53 -17.21
N ARG A 216 -16.09 10.46 -16.58
CA ARG A 216 -17.49 10.23 -16.24
C ARG A 216 -17.65 10.27 -14.72
N VAL A 217 -18.49 11.16 -14.20
CA VAL A 217 -18.83 11.21 -12.77
C VAL A 217 -20.21 10.57 -12.56
N VAL A 218 -20.30 9.68 -11.60
CA VAL A 218 -21.54 9.00 -11.19
C VAL A 218 -21.71 9.18 -9.69
N THR A 219 -22.89 9.60 -9.28
CA THR A 219 -23.24 9.81 -7.87
C THR A 219 -24.17 8.70 -7.38
N ILE A 220 -23.84 8.13 -6.24
CA ILE A 220 -24.64 7.12 -5.55
C ILE A 220 -25.29 7.78 -4.32
N ARG A 221 -26.58 7.55 -4.14
CA ARG A 221 -27.29 7.99 -2.93
C ARG A 221 -26.96 7.10 -1.75
N THR A 222 -27.15 7.63 -0.55
CA THR A 222 -26.92 6.88 0.70
C THR A 222 -27.83 5.65 0.85
N ASN A 223 -28.95 5.62 0.13
CA ASN A 223 -29.84 4.44 0.05
C ASN A 223 -29.43 3.42 -1.03
N GLY A 224 -28.29 3.61 -1.70
CA GLY A 224 -27.76 2.68 -2.70
C GLY A 224 -28.35 2.82 -4.11
N THR A 225 -29.06 3.90 -4.42
CA THR A 225 -29.56 4.15 -5.78
C THR A 225 -28.66 5.13 -6.55
N LEU A 226 -28.67 5.06 -7.86
CA LEU A 226 -28.02 6.04 -8.74
C LEU A 226 -28.79 7.39 -8.70
N LEU A 227 -28.05 8.50 -8.76
CA LEU A 227 -28.61 9.85 -8.83
C LEU A 227 -28.80 10.27 -10.29
#